data_87b783e7286c422789d845e6682cc098
#
_entry.id   87b783e7286c422789d845e6682cc098
#
_cell.length_a   1.000
_cell.length_b   1.000
_cell.length_c   1.000
_cell.angle_alpha   90.00
_cell.angle_beta   90.00
_cell.angle_gamma   90.00
#
_symmetry.space_group_name_H-M   'P 1'
#
loop_
_entity.id
_entity.type
_entity.pdbx_description
1 polymer ?
#
loop_
_entity_poly.entity_id
_entity_poly.type
_entity_poly.pdbx_seq_one_letter_code
_entity_poly.pdbx_strand_id
1 'polypeptide(L)'
;YLILGVIIGGRLGYVIFYNFFYYLSHPFEIFFIWQGGMSFHGGLLGVCLATYIFTQKYNLNFFRYTDLVSLAAPIGIFLGRVANFINSELYGRETDFIFSVNFNKVDNLFRHPSQLYESFFEGIVLFIILNFLWKKFSEVPGVISSLFLIFYSLFRFIIEFTREPDAHLGILMNIFTYGQMLS
;
A
#
# COMPACT_ATOMS: atom_id res chain seq x y z
N TYR A 1 18.79 -4.26 1.76
CA TYR A 1 18.45 -3.48 0.56
C TYR A 1 16.98 -3.03 0.57
N LEU A 2 16.00 -3.95 0.61
CA LEU A 2 14.58 -3.61 0.52
C LEU A 2 14.12 -2.63 1.60
N ILE A 3 14.46 -2.88 2.87
CA ILE A 3 14.11 -1.99 3.99
C ILE A 3 14.66 -0.58 3.77
N LEU A 4 15.91 -0.48 3.37
CA LEU A 4 16.53 0.81 3.04
C LEU A 4 15.84 1.47 1.84
N GLY A 5 15.49 0.69 0.81
CA GLY A 5 14.74 1.16 -0.35
C GLY A 5 13.39 1.78 0.04
N VAL A 6 12.61 1.08 0.88
CA VAL A 6 11.32 1.59 1.38
C VAL A 6 11.50 2.90 2.16
N ILE A 7 12.43 2.93 3.12
CA ILE A 7 12.62 4.08 4.02
C ILE A 7 13.12 5.29 3.22
N ILE A 8 14.20 5.12 2.47
CA ILE A 8 14.80 6.22 1.70
C ILE A 8 13.87 6.69 0.60
N GLY A 9 13.31 5.75 -0.18
CA GLY A 9 12.38 6.08 -1.25
C GLY A 9 11.11 6.77 -0.75
N GLY A 10 10.49 6.22 0.31
CA GLY A 10 9.30 6.79 0.93
C GLY A 10 9.55 8.21 1.46
N ARG A 11 10.67 8.43 2.13
CA ARG A 11 11.03 9.74 2.67
C ARG A 11 11.36 10.74 1.58
N LEU A 12 12.21 10.39 0.63
CA LEU A 12 12.55 11.26 -0.50
C LEU A 12 11.32 11.59 -1.36
N GLY A 13 10.47 10.60 -1.61
CA GLY A 13 9.21 10.83 -2.32
C GLY A 13 8.30 11.82 -1.60
N TYR A 14 8.20 11.74 -0.26
CA TYR A 14 7.45 12.71 0.53
C TYR A 14 8.05 14.12 0.45
N VAL A 15 9.35 14.24 0.63
CA VAL A 15 10.09 15.51 0.54
C VAL A 15 9.87 16.18 -0.82
N ILE A 16 10.01 15.42 -1.91
CA ILE A 16 9.96 15.97 -3.28
C ILE A 16 8.54 16.35 -3.69
N PHE A 17 7.54 15.47 -3.41
CA PHE A 17 6.20 15.64 -3.96
C PHE A 17 5.23 16.39 -3.05
N TYR A 18 5.46 16.40 -1.72
CA TYR A 18 4.48 16.97 -0.78
C TYR A 18 4.97 18.24 -0.08
N ASN A 19 6.27 18.34 0.24
CA ASN A 19 6.78 19.46 1.04
C ASN A 19 8.15 19.99 0.57
N PHE A 20 8.38 20.07 -0.73
CA PHE A 20 9.67 20.41 -1.32
C PHE A 20 10.26 21.72 -0.78
N PHE A 21 9.50 22.81 -0.82
CA PHE A 21 9.98 24.13 -0.39
C PHE A 21 10.29 24.22 1.10
N TYR A 22 9.53 23.47 1.92
CA TYR A 22 9.78 23.40 3.36
C TYR A 22 11.16 22.75 3.63
N TYR A 23 11.43 21.62 2.98
CA TYR A 23 12.69 20.89 3.19
C TYR A 23 13.91 21.57 2.54
N LEU A 24 13.72 22.45 1.56
CA LEU A 24 14.79 23.32 1.08
C LEU A 24 15.28 24.29 2.17
N SER A 25 14.37 24.77 3.02
CA SER A 25 14.68 25.65 4.14
C SER A 25 15.15 24.90 5.39
N HIS A 26 14.79 23.63 5.51
CA HIS A 26 15.08 22.77 6.68
C HIS A 26 15.70 21.42 6.27
N PRO A 27 16.88 21.39 5.62
CA PRO A 27 17.41 20.18 4.99
C PRO A 27 17.72 19.04 5.98
N PHE A 28 18.07 19.37 7.22
CA PHE A 28 18.34 18.35 8.25
C PHE A 28 17.10 17.57 8.69
N GLU A 29 15.91 18.13 8.55
CA GLU A 29 14.66 17.47 8.92
C GLU A 29 14.28 16.35 7.95
N ILE A 30 14.92 16.23 6.79
CA ILE A 30 14.78 15.10 5.88
C ILE A 30 15.07 13.78 6.59
N PHE A 31 15.99 13.77 7.55
CA PHE A 31 16.38 12.57 8.29
C PHE A 31 15.44 12.21 9.46
N PHE A 32 14.51 13.09 9.82
CA PHE A 32 13.60 12.87 10.97
C PHE A 32 12.38 12.03 10.57
N ILE A 33 12.65 10.75 10.21
CA ILE A 33 11.61 9.81 9.75
C ILE A 33 10.55 9.50 10.83
N TRP A 34 10.89 9.67 12.11
CA TRP A 34 9.98 9.47 13.25
C TRP A 34 8.90 10.56 13.39
N GLN A 35 9.02 11.67 12.68
CA GLN A 35 8.00 12.73 12.62
C GLN A 35 6.89 12.42 11.61
N GLY A 36 6.96 11.26 10.93
CA GLY A 36 6.04 10.91 9.86
C GLY A 36 6.46 11.48 8.50
N GLY A 37 5.54 11.48 7.54
CA GLY A 37 5.80 11.97 6.19
C GLY A 37 6.53 10.95 5.32
N MET A 38 5.78 9.96 4.84
CA MET A 38 6.25 8.93 3.92
C MET A 38 5.34 8.87 2.69
N SER A 39 5.93 8.78 1.51
CA SER A 39 5.21 8.62 0.25
C SER A 39 5.13 7.16 -0.14
N PHE A 40 3.92 6.65 -0.39
CA PHE A 40 3.72 5.28 -0.90
C PHE A 40 4.44 5.09 -2.25
N HIS A 41 4.24 6.00 -3.20
CA HIS A 41 4.88 5.90 -4.52
C HIS A 41 6.41 5.97 -4.43
N GLY A 42 6.92 6.86 -3.56
CA GLY A 42 8.36 6.92 -3.27
C GLY A 42 8.90 5.61 -2.70
N GLY A 43 8.18 5.00 -1.75
CA GLY A 43 8.52 3.69 -1.18
C GLY A 43 8.53 2.58 -2.23
N LEU A 44 7.51 2.53 -3.10
CA LEU A 44 7.42 1.55 -4.18
C LEU A 44 8.59 1.67 -5.17
N LEU A 45 8.89 2.89 -5.62
CA LEU A 45 10.06 3.15 -6.48
C LEU A 45 11.37 2.76 -5.79
N GLY A 46 11.48 3.06 -4.49
CA GLY A 46 12.63 2.67 -3.67
C GLY A 46 12.81 1.15 -3.57
N VAL A 47 11.73 0.39 -3.41
CA VAL A 47 11.78 -1.09 -3.44
C VAL A 47 12.20 -1.59 -4.82
N CYS A 48 11.63 -1.06 -5.89
CA CYS A 48 11.99 -1.46 -7.25
C CYS A 48 13.48 -1.20 -7.53
N LEU A 49 13.97 -0.01 -7.18
CA LEU A 49 15.38 0.36 -7.37
C LEU A 49 16.31 -0.49 -6.50
N ALA A 50 15.97 -0.71 -5.23
CA ALA A 50 16.76 -1.54 -4.33
C ALA A 50 16.84 -3.00 -4.81
N THR A 51 15.72 -3.54 -5.32
CA THR A 51 15.67 -4.87 -5.92
C THR A 51 16.55 -4.93 -7.18
N TYR A 52 16.46 -3.92 -8.03
CA TYR A 52 17.28 -3.82 -9.24
C TYR A 52 18.78 -3.79 -8.91
N ILE A 53 19.21 -2.89 -8.01
CA ILE A 53 20.61 -2.78 -7.58
C ILE A 53 21.09 -4.11 -6.96
N PHE A 54 20.27 -4.74 -6.13
CA PHE A 54 20.62 -6.02 -5.51
C PHE A 54 20.81 -7.11 -6.55
N THR A 55 19.89 -7.25 -7.48
CA THR A 55 19.93 -8.29 -8.50
C THR A 55 21.11 -8.11 -9.46
N GLN A 56 21.41 -6.87 -9.85
CA GLN A 56 22.61 -6.58 -10.67
C GLN A 56 23.89 -6.92 -9.94
N LYS A 57 24.00 -6.53 -8.67
CA LYS A 57 25.22 -6.80 -7.86
C LYS A 57 25.53 -8.28 -7.72
N TYR A 58 24.51 -9.13 -7.62
CA TYR A 58 24.66 -10.56 -7.39
C TYR A 58 24.41 -11.42 -8.63
N ASN A 59 24.26 -10.80 -9.82
CA ASN A 59 23.94 -11.47 -11.09
C ASN A 59 22.70 -12.37 -11.01
N LEU A 60 21.61 -11.83 -10.41
CA LEU A 60 20.36 -12.54 -10.18
C LEU A 60 19.28 -12.03 -11.13
N ASN A 61 18.24 -12.84 -11.38
CA ASN A 61 17.13 -12.41 -12.22
C ASN A 61 16.21 -11.47 -11.44
N PHE A 62 16.05 -10.23 -11.93
CA PHE A 62 15.21 -9.21 -11.32
C PHE A 62 13.76 -9.68 -11.11
N PHE A 63 13.12 -10.22 -12.15
CA PHE A 63 11.74 -10.66 -12.08
C PHE A 63 11.52 -11.82 -11.10
N ARG A 64 12.50 -12.69 -10.93
CA ARG A 64 12.45 -13.74 -9.90
C ARG A 64 12.41 -13.16 -8.49
N TYR A 65 13.16 -12.10 -8.25
CA TYR A 65 13.18 -11.43 -6.95
C TYR A 65 11.92 -10.60 -6.72
N THR A 66 11.36 -9.95 -7.76
CA THR A 66 10.06 -9.28 -7.63
C THR A 66 8.94 -10.27 -7.29
N ASP A 67 8.97 -11.49 -7.82
CA ASP A 67 8.03 -12.54 -7.45
C ASP A 67 8.11 -12.91 -5.97
N LEU A 68 9.32 -13.06 -5.41
CA LEU A 68 9.51 -13.34 -3.97
C LEU A 68 9.02 -12.19 -3.09
N VAL A 69 9.30 -10.95 -3.47
CA VAL A 69 8.79 -9.75 -2.77
C VAL A 69 7.26 -9.72 -2.79
N SER A 70 6.66 -10.04 -3.94
CA SER A 70 5.21 -10.07 -4.12
C SER A 70 4.51 -11.17 -3.31
N LEU A 71 5.18 -12.30 -3.05
CA LEU A 71 4.67 -13.33 -2.14
C LEU A 71 4.63 -12.86 -0.68
N ALA A 72 5.60 -12.04 -0.28
CA ALA A 72 5.69 -11.54 1.09
C ALA A 72 4.86 -10.27 1.34
N ALA A 73 4.63 -9.46 0.32
CA ALA A 73 3.94 -8.17 0.42
C ALA A 73 2.54 -8.24 1.08
N PRO A 74 1.69 -9.24 0.79
CA PRO A 74 0.37 -9.35 1.41
C PRO A 74 0.40 -9.47 2.93
N ILE A 75 1.44 -10.08 3.50
CA ILE A 75 1.61 -10.16 4.96
C ILE A 75 1.81 -8.76 5.56
N GLY A 76 2.64 -7.95 4.91
CA GLY A 76 2.85 -6.56 5.31
C GLY A 76 1.58 -5.71 5.18
N ILE A 77 0.82 -5.90 4.10
CA ILE A 77 -0.47 -5.23 3.89
C ILE A 77 -1.43 -5.62 5.02
N PHE A 78 -1.59 -6.92 5.30
CA PHE A 78 -2.44 -7.41 6.39
C PHE A 78 -2.13 -6.69 7.71
N LEU A 79 -0.87 -6.73 8.15
CA LEU A 79 -0.46 -6.13 9.43
C LEU A 79 -0.65 -4.61 9.44
N GLY A 80 -0.32 -3.93 8.34
CA GLY A 80 -0.50 -2.49 8.21
C GLY A 80 -1.96 -2.07 8.29
N ARG A 81 -2.88 -2.83 7.67
CA ARG A 81 -4.32 -2.54 7.73
C ARG A 81 -4.92 -2.82 9.11
N VAL A 82 -4.47 -3.86 9.79
CA VAL A 82 -4.84 -4.10 11.19
C VAL A 82 -4.36 -2.94 12.09
N ALA A 83 -3.15 -2.45 11.88
CA ALA A 83 -2.63 -1.29 12.61
C ALA A 83 -3.48 -0.04 12.35
N ASN A 84 -3.84 0.24 11.09
CA ASN A 84 -4.72 1.37 10.74
C ASN A 84 -6.10 1.25 11.44
N PHE A 85 -6.65 0.06 11.52
CA PHE A 85 -7.91 -0.18 12.25
C PHE A 85 -7.77 0.15 13.74
N ILE A 86 -6.71 -0.32 14.40
CA ILE A 86 -6.44 -0.05 15.83
C ILE A 86 -6.24 1.46 16.08
N ASN A 87 -5.59 2.14 15.13
CA ASN A 87 -5.34 3.58 15.22
C ASN A 87 -6.56 4.43 14.83
N SER A 88 -7.63 3.83 14.30
CA SER A 88 -8.80 4.53 13.75
C SER A 88 -8.45 5.42 12.54
N GLU A 89 -7.51 4.97 11.71
CA GLU A 89 -7.06 5.64 10.49
C GLU A 89 -7.70 4.98 9.25
N LEU A 90 -7.90 5.75 8.17
CA LEU A 90 -8.36 5.25 6.86
C LEU A 90 -9.67 4.45 6.94
N TYR A 91 -10.59 4.89 7.78
CA TYR A 91 -11.91 4.28 7.98
C TYR A 91 -12.81 4.39 6.74
N GLY A 92 -13.90 3.62 6.75
CA GLY A 92 -14.88 3.59 5.67
C GLY A 92 -15.98 4.64 5.80
N ARG A 93 -16.85 4.66 4.78
CA ARG A 93 -18.04 5.52 4.73
C ARG A 93 -19.01 5.15 5.84
N GLU A 94 -19.86 6.11 6.20
CA GLU A 94 -21.00 5.91 7.10
C GLU A 94 -21.92 4.81 6.54
N THR A 95 -22.41 3.95 7.43
CA THR A 95 -23.26 2.82 7.04
C THR A 95 -24.07 2.26 8.20
N ASP A 96 -25.25 1.73 7.91
CA ASP A 96 -26.09 0.95 8.83
C ASP A 96 -25.82 -0.56 8.72
N PHE A 97 -24.76 -0.98 8.06
CA PHE A 97 -24.41 -2.37 7.87
C PHE A 97 -24.14 -3.08 9.21
N ILE A 98 -24.53 -4.36 9.35
CA ILE A 98 -24.45 -5.11 10.60
C ILE A 98 -23.03 -5.21 11.19
N PHE A 99 -21.99 -5.13 10.35
CA PHE A 99 -20.58 -5.13 10.78
C PHE A 99 -19.98 -3.73 10.86
N SER A 100 -20.81 -2.68 10.93
CA SER A 100 -20.33 -1.33 11.14
C SER A 100 -19.65 -1.16 12.49
N VAL A 101 -18.65 -0.29 12.56
CA VAL A 101 -17.88 0.00 13.77
C VAL A 101 -17.92 1.50 14.04
N ASN A 102 -18.08 1.86 15.31
CA ASN A 102 -17.96 3.26 15.73
C ASN A 102 -16.49 3.55 16.08
N PHE A 103 -15.90 4.51 15.38
CA PHE A 103 -14.54 4.99 15.64
C PHE A 103 -14.57 6.21 16.55
N ASN A 104 -14.80 6.00 17.85
CA ASN A 104 -14.97 7.07 18.86
C ASN A 104 -13.85 8.13 18.88
N LYS A 105 -12.67 7.82 18.33
CA LYS A 105 -11.56 8.79 18.19
C LYS A 105 -11.77 9.76 17.03
N VAL A 106 -12.69 9.47 16.11
CA VAL A 106 -12.96 10.24 14.89
C VAL A 106 -14.27 11.02 15.04
N ASP A 107 -15.37 10.28 15.21
CA ASP A 107 -16.71 10.80 15.37
C ASP A 107 -17.61 9.74 16.03
N ASN A 108 -18.90 10.05 16.19
CA ASN A 108 -19.87 9.12 16.78
C ASN A 108 -20.70 8.36 15.72
N LEU A 109 -20.23 8.30 14.47
CA LEU A 109 -20.93 7.65 13.39
C LEU A 109 -20.52 6.17 13.26
N PHE A 110 -21.45 5.34 12.82
CA PHE A 110 -21.17 3.96 12.45
C PHE A 110 -20.63 3.90 11.01
N ARG A 111 -19.46 3.28 10.83
CA ARG A 111 -18.72 3.27 9.56
C ARG A 111 -18.32 1.86 9.15
N HIS A 112 -18.13 1.66 7.85
CA HIS A 112 -17.51 0.43 7.37
C HIS A 112 -16.08 0.29 7.92
N PRO A 113 -15.70 -0.84 8.51
CA PRO A 113 -14.31 -1.13 8.86
C PRO A 113 -13.51 -1.52 7.61
N SER A 114 -13.37 -0.57 6.66
CA SER A 114 -12.71 -0.78 5.36
C SER A 114 -11.30 -1.35 5.51
N GLN A 115 -10.57 -0.96 6.57
CA GLN A 115 -9.25 -1.49 6.88
C GLN A 115 -9.28 -3.02 7.08
N LEU A 116 -10.33 -3.56 7.72
CA LEU A 116 -10.46 -5.01 7.90
C LEU A 116 -10.81 -5.73 6.59
N TYR A 117 -11.59 -5.08 5.71
CA TYR A 117 -11.85 -5.62 4.38
C TYR A 117 -10.57 -5.65 3.55
N GLU A 118 -9.79 -4.56 3.55
CA GLU A 118 -8.47 -4.49 2.90
C GLU A 118 -7.51 -5.53 3.49
N SER A 119 -7.45 -5.67 4.82
CA SER A 119 -6.65 -6.67 5.51
C SER A 119 -7.00 -8.09 5.07
N PHE A 120 -8.28 -8.40 4.96
CA PHE A 120 -8.74 -9.73 4.58
C PHE A 120 -8.48 -10.02 3.09
N PHE A 121 -8.91 -9.15 2.18
CA PHE A 121 -8.80 -9.41 0.74
C PHE A 121 -7.40 -9.16 0.18
N GLU A 122 -6.80 -7.98 0.47
CA GLU A 122 -5.47 -7.61 -0.01
C GLU A 122 -4.34 -8.28 0.79
N GLY A 123 -4.63 -8.72 2.02
CA GLY A 123 -3.72 -9.48 2.87
C GLY A 123 -3.92 -10.98 2.75
N ILE A 124 -4.90 -11.55 3.48
CA ILE A 124 -5.05 -13.01 3.64
C ILE A 124 -5.39 -13.69 2.32
N VAL A 125 -6.45 -13.24 1.63
CA VAL A 125 -6.93 -13.89 0.40
C VAL A 125 -5.87 -13.83 -0.69
N LEU A 126 -5.27 -12.66 -0.89
CA LEU A 126 -4.20 -12.47 -1.87
C LEU A 126 -2.99 -13.34 -1.55
N PHE A 127 -2.58 -13.44 -0.29
CA PHE A 127 -1.49 -14.32 0.13
C PHE A 127 -1.77 -15.78 -0.24
N ILE A 128 -2.97 -16.28 0.05
CA ILE A 128 -3.37 -17.66 -0.27
C ILE A 128 -3.35 -17.90 -1.79
N ILE A 129 -3.93 -17.00 -2.57
CA ILE A 129 -3.98 -17.09 -4.04
C ILE A 129 -2.56 -17.16 -4.61
N LEU A 130 -1.67 -16.23 -4.22
CA LEU A 130 -0.31 -16.18 -4.76
C LEU A 130 0.51 -17.41 -4.38
N ASN A 131 0.39 -17.91 -3.14
CA ASN A 131 1.10 -19.12 -2.72
C ASN A 131 0.57 -20.37 -3.44
N PHE A 132 -0.72 -20.44 -3.73
CA PHE A 132 -1.27 -21.51 -4.55
C PHE A 132 -0.76 -21.45 -5.98
N LEU A 133 -0.75 -20.25 -6.59
CA LEU A 133 -0.28 -20.04 -7.95
C LEU A 133 1.24 -20.19 -8.09
N TRP A 134 2.01 -19.89 -7.03
CA TRP A 134 3.44 -20.11 -6.98
C TRP A 134 3.83 -21.55 -7.30
N LYS A 135 3.08 -22.54 -6.81
CA LYS A 135 3.35 -23.96 -7.09
C LYS A 135 3.29 -24.29 -8.58
N LYS A 136 2.49 -23.55 -9.35
CA LYS A 136 2.31 -23.76 -10.80
C LYS A 136 3.24 -22.91 -11.64
N PHE A 137 3.50 -21.68 -11.24
CA PHE A 137 4.17 -20.67 -12.07
C PHE A 137 5.56 -20.27 -11.57
N SER A 138 6.10 -20.95 -10.54
CA SER A 138 7.39 -20.65 -9.96
C SER A 138 8.55 -20.66 -10.94
N GLU A 139 8.45 -21.39 -12.04
CA GLU A 139 9.53 -21.48 -13.05
C GLU A 139 9.53 -20.28 -14.03
N VAL A 140 8.47 -19.48 -14.08
CA VAL A 140 8.33 -18.37 -15.04
C VAL A 140 8.50 -17.04 -14.29
N PRO A 141 9.68 -16.39 -14.38
CA PRO A 141 9.94 -15.16 -13.66
C PRO A 141 8.98 -14.02 -14.06
N GLY A 142 8.48 -13.26 -13.08
CA GLY A 142 7.61 -12.11 -13.28
C GLY A 142 6.11 -12.42 -13.28
N VAL A 143 5.72 -13.70 -13.34
CA VAL A 143 4.29 -14.07 -13.36
C VAL A 143 3.62 -13.78 -12.02
N ILE A 144 4.25 -14.12 -10.91
CA ILE A 144 3.65 -13.91 -9.58
C ILE A 144 3.55 -12.43 -9.24
N SER A 145 4.56 -11.63 -9.58
CA SER A 145 4.50 -10.17 -9.38
C SER A 145 3.43 -9.51 -10.25
N SER A 146 3.23 -9.97 -11.48
CA SER A 146 2.14 -9.51 -12.34
C SER A 146 0.77 -9.89 -11.77
N LEU A 147 0.60 -11.12 -11.31
CA LEU A 147 -0.64 -11.58 -10.67
C LEU A 147 -0.92 -10.85 -9.35
N PHE A 148 0.12 -10.55 -8.57
CA PHE A 148 -0.01 -9.70 -7.38
C PHE A 148 -0.64 -8.34 -7.75
N LEU A 149 -0.10 -7.65 -8.75
CA LEU A 149 -0.62 -6.35 -9.19
C LEU A 149 -2.08 -6.45 -9.66
N ILE A 150 -2.42 -7.46 -10.47
CA ILE A 150 -3.78 -7.65 -11.00
C ILE A 150 -4.78 -7.90 -9.85
N PHE A 151 -4.51 -8.85 -8.96
CA PHE A 151 -5.45 -9.17 -7.89
C PHE A 151 -5.51 -8.07 -6.82
N TYR A 152 -4.38 -7.45 -6.49
CA TYR A 152 -4.36 -6.31 -5.58
C TYR A 152 -5.21 -5.16 -6.12
N SER A 153 -5.01 -4.77 -7.38
CA SER A 153 -5.79 -3.72 -8.03
C SER A 153 -7.29 -4.05 -8.06
N LEU A 154 -7.63 -5.30 -8.36
CA LEU A 154 -9.02 -5.75 -8.36
C LEU A 154 -9.66 -5.62 -6.97
N PHE A 155 -9.01 -6.14 -5.93
CA PHE A 155 -9.52 -6.05 -4.56
C PHE A 155 -9.59 -4.60 -4.11
N ARG A 156 -8.56 -3.81 -4.37
CA ARG A 156 -8.52 -2.39 -4.06
C ARG A 156 -9.68 -1.63 -4.73
N PHE A 157 -9.92 -1.87 -6.01
CA PHE A 157 -11.02 -1.25 -6.75
C PHE A 157 -12.39 -1.57 -6.11
N ILE A 158 -12.62 -2.84 -5.73
CA ILE A 158 -13.88 -3.28 -5.11
C ILE A 158 -14.06 -2.65 -3.72
N ILE A 159 -13.03 -2.68 -2.89
CA ILE A 159 -13.12 -2.19 -1.50
C ILE A 159 -13.25 -0.67 -1.45
N GLU A 160 -12.74 0.04 -2.43
CA GLU A 160 -12.82 1.51 -2.48
C GLU A 160 -14.26 2.04 -2.44
N PHE A 161 -15.25 1.25 -2.86
CA PHE A 161 -16.66 1.63 -2.72
C PHE A 161 -17.11 1.76 -1.26
N THR A 162 -16.46 1.08 -0.33
CA THR A 162 -16.76 1.13 1.12
C THR A 162 -15.90 2.14 1.87
N ARG A 163 -14.88 2.69 1.22
CA ARG A 163 -13.91 3.59 1.85
C ARG A 163 -14.38 5.04 1.82
N GLU A 164 -14.08 5.81 2.85
CA GLU A 164 -14.25 7.24 2.83
C GLU A 164 -13.24 7.87 1.86
N PRO A 165 -13.66 8.69 0.90
CA PRO A 165 -12.75 9.38 -0.02
C PRO A 165 -11.80 10.31 0.74
N ASP A 166 -10.54 10.35 0.34
CA ASP A 166 -9.56 11.26 0.92
C ASP A 166 -9.97 12.72 0.68
N ALA A 167 -10.20 13.48 1.77
CA ALA A 167 -10.78 14.83 1.75
C ALA A 167 -10.00 15.83 0.87
N HIS A 168 -8.73 15.59 0.61
CA HIS A 168 -7.89 16.49 -0.19
C HIS A 168 -7.90 16.18 -1.68
N LEU A 169 -8.42 15.02 -2.10
CA LEU A 169 -8.37 14.59 -3.52
C LEU A 169 -9.72 14.71 -4.23
N GLY A 170 -10.82 14.72 -3.49
CA GLY A 170 -12.17 14.84 -4.04
C GLY A 170 -12.60 13.62 -4.87
N ILE A 171 -13.71 13.77 -5.60
CA ILE A 171 -14.26 12.76 -6.51
C ILE A 171 -14.01 13.26 -7.95
N LEU A 172 -13.32 12.48 -8.75
CA LEU A 172 -13.11 12.75 -10.18
C LEU A 172 -14.40 12.42 -10.95
N MET A 173 -14.88 13.40 -11.75
CA MET A 173 -16.06 13.27 -12.62
C MET A 173 -17.36 12.85 -11.88
N ASN A 174 -17.45 13.04 -10.55
CA ASN A 174 -18.57 12.61 -9.70
C ASN A 174 -18.87 11.09 -9.71
N ILE A 175 -17.97 10.25 -10.23
CA ILE A 175 -18.19 8.80 -10.37
C ILE A 175 -17.07 7.99 -9.71
N PHE A 176 -15.79 8.34 -9.91
CA PHE A 176 -14.66 7.58 -9.43
C PHE A 176 -13.82 8.35 -8.41
N THR A 177 -13.30 7.63 -7.40
CA THR A 177 -12.28 8.18 -6.52
C THR A 177 -10.89 8.11 -7.17
N TYR A 178 -9.95 8.93 -6.70
CA TYR A 178 -8.56 8.82 -7.12
C TYR A 178 -7.97 7.43 -6.83
N GLY A 179 -8.43 6.78 -5.75
CA GLY A 179 -8.03 5.41 -5.43
C GLY A 179 -8.43 4.40 -6.50
N GLN A 180 -9.66 4.54 -7.07
CA GLN A 180 -10.13 3.68 -8.17
C GLN A 180 -9.38 3.94 -9.48
N MET A 181 -8.98 5.16 -9.75
CA MET A 181 -8.22 5.49 -10.96
C MET A 181 -6.78 4.97 -10.90
N LEU A 182 -6.20 4.86 -9.70
CA LEU A 182 -4.84 4.38 -9.49
C LEU A 182 -4.75 2.85 -9.25
N SER A 183 -5.88 2.16 -9.17
CA SER A 183 -5.98 0.70 -9.09
C SER A 183 -6.01 0.06 -10.46
#